data_14a77c24d4598cc7f82c0fb2d8893833
#
_entry.id   14a77c24d4598cc7f82c0fb2d8893833
#
_cell.length_a   1.000
_cell.length_b   1.000
_cell.length_c   1.000
_cell.angle_alpha   90.00
_cell.angle_beta   90.00
_cell.angle_gamma   90.00
#
_symmetry.space_group_name_H-M   'P 1'
#
loop_
_entity.id
_entity.type
_entity.pdbx_description
1 polymer ?
#
loop_
_entity_poly.entity_id
_entity_poly.type
_entity_poly.pdbx_seq_one_letter_code
_entity_poly.pdbx_strand_id
1 'polypeptide(L)'
;MTGIWHLVIKELWHHKFAFVLCLLAVVIATGVLTGELTALKAHDTQTDFILVEKEKQIGDEMKQMKHDYRRFMLELGLNVLILPEGQNLDDFYADGYASKFMPEEYVGKLAESNLAIINHLLPTLEQKIRWREHGNQTIILVGTRGETPLSWRPPEKQKPMPTTVASVAVASGDIVLGYELWDSLNLKVGDTVELLGDNFEVSKCYPRRGTKDDITAWIDLRQAQHLLGLEGKISGIMLLQCLCEGYNPPEFKRTLEETLPDTQVILLENRALTRWEARSSAKAVAKASLAAEQEHRSKIHGEIETFAAWLIPLVFIASIALIGVLTLGNVRERRPEIAILRTLGYRSRQILHLFLAKALVLGLLGAIIGYGIGFVVAAVFGPATGSQAMTSLFDARILLMALVTAPVLSLLASWVPALVATRQDPADILRAV
;
A
#
# COMPACT_ATOMS: atom_id res chain seq x y z
N MET A 1 50.23 -34.86 24.17
CA MET A 1 49.40 -33.65 23.91
C MET A 1 48.60 -33.17 25.16
N THR A 2 48.32 -34.00 26.11
CA THR A 2 47.60 -33.68 27.37
C THR A 2 48.34 -32.69 28.30
N GLY A 3 49.70 -32.57 28.20
CA GLY A 3 50.46 -31.69 29.08
C GLY A 3 50.35 -30.18 28.76
N ILE A 4 50.11 -29.77 27.49
CA ILE A 4 50.08 -28.35 27.10
C ILE A 4 48.83 -27.67 27.58
N TRP A 5 47.66 -28.33 27.47
CA TRP A 5 46.39 -27.76 27.92
C TRP A 5 46.32 -27.62 29.45
N HIS A 6 46.92 -28.56 30.18
CA HIS A 6 47.01 -28.46 31.64
C HIS A 6 47.88 -27.29 32.11
N LEU A 7 48.97 -27.00 31.38
CA LEU A 7 49.80 -25.82 31.57
C LEU A 7 49.05 -24.53 31.26
N VAL A 8 48.28 -24.48 30.18
CA VAL A 8 47.48 -23.30 29.80
C VAL A 8 46.43 -22.97 30.89
N ILE A 9 45.71 -23.95 31.41
CA ILE A 9 44.68 -23.75 32.42
C ILE A 9 45.33 -23.28 33.75
N LYS A 10 46.42 -23.92 34.22
CA LYS A 10 47.14 -23.49 35.44
C LYS A 10 47.71 -22.09 35.33
N GLU A 11 48.13 -21.75 34.18
CA GLU A 11 48.71 -20.43 33.85
C GLU A 11 47.64 -19.33 33.84
N LEU A 12 46.43 -19.63 33.33
CA LEU A 12 45.28 -18.69 33.37
C LEU A 12 44.92 -18.33 34.81
N TRP A 13 45.06 -19.27 35.75
CA TRP A 13 44.76 -19.02 37.17
C TRP A 13 45.81 -18.20 37.90
N HIS A 14 47.05 -18.24 37.48
CA HIS A 14 48.16 -17.52 38.18
C HIS A 14 48.20 -16.03 37.82
N HIS A 15 47.89 -15.61 36.56
CA HIS A 15 47.91 -14.22 36.10
C HIS A 15 46.52 -13.70 35.77
N LYS A 16 45.62 -13.76 36.75
CA LYS A 16 44.19 -13.41 36.57
C LYS A 16 43.97 -12.00 36.03
N PHE A 17 44.72 -11.00 36.50
CA PHE A 17 44.51 -9.63 36.16
C PHE A 17 44.76 -9.29 34.69
N ALA A 18 45.90 -9.67 34.15
CA ALA A 18 46.22 -9.47 32.73
C ALA A 18 45.31 -10.25 31.81
N PHE A 19 44.92 -11.50 32.21
CA PHE A 19 43.94 -12.30 31.47
C PHE A 19 42.58 -11.64 31.41
N VAL A 20 42.05 -11.16 32.53
CA VAL A 20 40.75 -10.48 32.60
C VAL A 20 40.72 -9.20 31.77
N LEU A 21 41.80 -8.40 31.78
CA LEU A 21 41.89 -7.19 30.95
C LEU A 21 41.93 -7.52 29.47
N CYS A 22 42.71 -8.54 29.05
CA CYS A 22 42.73 -9.00 27.66
C CYS A 22 41.36 -9.56 27.25
N LEU A 23 40.67 -10.32 28.12
CA LEU A 23 39.35 -10.85 27.87
C LEU A 23 38.35 -9.72 27.70
N LEU A 24 38.39 -8.70 28.57
CA LEU A 24 37.51 -7.55 28.52
C LEU A 24 37.69 -6.75 27.21
N ALA A 25 38.93 -6.61 26.73
CA ALA A 25 39.19 -5.97 25.44
C ALA A 25 38.57 -6.75 24.26
N VAL A 26 38.67 -8.09 24.28
CA VAL A 26 38.02 -8.93 23.24
C VAL A 26 36.49 -8.87 23.36
N VAL A 27 35.98 -8.94 24.58
CA VAL A 27 34.52 -8.85 24.84
C VAL A 27 33.94 -7.51 24.33
N ILE A 28 34.64 -6.40 24.60
CA ILE A 28 34.20 -5.08 24.10
C ILE A 28 34.23 -5.07 22.56
N ALA A 29 35.32 -5.52 21.95
CA ALA A 29 35.43 -5.51 20.48
C ALA A 29 34.35 -6.37 19.81
N THR A 30 34.12 -7.59 20.32
CA THR A 30 33.08 -8.47 19.79
C THR A 30 31.69 -8.02 20.17
N GLY A 31 31.50 -7.44 21.36
CA GLY A 31 30.22 -6.90 21.82
C GLY A 31 29.78 -5.70 20.95
N VAL A 32 30.70 -4.79 20.60
CA VAL A 32 30.40 -3.69 19.69
C VAL A 32 30.05 -4.22 18.30
N LEU A 33 30.87 -5.13 17.73
CA LEU A 33 30.57 -5.73 16.42
C LEU A 33 29.18 -6.38 16.37
N THR A 34 28.91 -7.25 17.34
CA THR A 34 27.65 -7.98 17.37
C THR A 34 26.46 -7.10 17.74
N GLY A 35 26.66 -6.12 18.62
CA GLY A 35 25.66 -5.13 18.98
C GLY A 35 25.21 -4.30 17.80
N GLU A 36 26.15 -3.73 17.05
CA GLU A 36 25.87 -2.93 15.83
C GLU A 36 25.18 -3.75 14.75
N LEU A 37 25.68 -4.95 14.44
CA LEU A 37 25.05 -5.81 13.43
C LEU A 37 23.65 -6.25 13.83
N THR A 38 23.43 -6.53 15.12
CA THR A 38 22.12 -6.90 15.63
C THR A 38 21.17 -5.70 15.64
N ALA A 39 21.66 -4.51 16.00
CA ALA A 39 20.88 -3.27 15.95
C ALA A 39 20.47 -2.90 14.52
N LEU A 40 21.36 -3.06 13.54
CA LEU A 40 21.05 -2.85 12.13
C LEU A 40 19.93 -3.82 11.66
N LYS A 41 20.06 -5.11 11.99
CA LYS A 41 19.04 -6.11 11.70
C LYS A 41 17.70 -5.80 12.40
N ALA A 42 17.74 -5.31 13.63
CA ALA A 42 16.55 -4.89 14.35
C ALA A 42 15.83 -3.73 13.66
N HIS A 43 16.59 -2.75 13.17
CA HIS A 43 16.07 -1.64 12.40
C HIS A 43 15.41 -2.11 11.10
N ASP A 44 16.06 -3.02 10.35
CA ASP A 44 15.52 -3.56 9.10
C ASP A 44 14.22 -4.33 9.35
N THR A 45 14.21 -5.23 10.35
CA THR A 45 13.00 -5.99 10.72
C THR A 45 11.85 -5.08 11.14
N GLN A 46 12.14 -4.03 11.91
CA GLN A 46 11.13 -3.04 12.29
C GLN A 46 10.65 -2.22 11.10
N THR A 47 11.55 -1.86 10.20
CA THR A 47 11.22 -1.12 8.98
C THR A 47 10.26 -1.92 8.10
N ASP A 48 10.56 -3.19 7.86
CA ASP A 48 9.68 -4.09 7.09
C ASP A 48 8.32 -4.21 7.74
N PHE A 49 8.25 -4.39 9.06
CA PHE A 49 6.99 -4.48 9.79
C PHE A 49 6.15 -3.19 9.66
N ILE A 50 6.76 -2.02 9.84
CA ILE A 50 6.06 -0.72 9.75
C ILE A 50 5.59 -0.45 8.33
N LEU A 51 6.41 -0.77 7.31
CA LEU A 51 6.03 -0.57 5.91
C LEU A 51 4.86 -1.48 5.51
N VAL A 52 4.90 -2.77 5.88
CA VAL A 52 3.81 -3.72 5.62
C VAL A 52 2.51 -3.31 6.33
N GLU A 53 2.59 -2.89 7.60
CA GLU A 53 1.42 -2.44 8.35
C GLU A 53 0.82 -1.16 7.74
N LYS A 54 1.66 -0.19 7.37
CA LYS A 54 1.24 1.06 6.73
C LYS A 54 0.63 0.81 5.33
N GLU A 55 1.22 -0.09 4.55
CA GLU A 55 0.68 -0.48 3.24
C GLU A 55 -0.69 -1.17 3.39
N LYS A 56 -0.83 -2.04 4.37
CA LYS A 56 -2.10 -2.69 4.70
C LYS A 56 -3.16 -1.67 5.13
N GLN A 57 -2.81 -0.75 6.03
CA GLN A 57 -3.71 0.31 6.49
C GLN A 57 -4.19 1.17 5.31
N ILE A 58 -3.27 1.64 4.46
CA ILE A 58 -3.60 2.39 3.23
C ILE A 58 -4.51 1.57 2.32
N GLY A 59 -4.21 0.27 2.16
CA GLY A 59 -5.02 -0.65 1.37
C GLY A 59 -6.45 -0.78 1.88
N ASP A 60 -6.64 -0.89 3.18
CA ASP A 60 -7.95 -1.04 3.81
C ASP A 60 -8.75 0.29 3.77
N GLU A 61 -8.12 1.44 4.03
CA GLU A 61 -8.72 2.75 3.86
C GLU A 61 -9.18 3.01 2.42
N MET A 62 -8.36 2.62 1.43
CA MET A 62 -8.71 2.74 0.01
C MET A 62 -9.86 1.82 -0.39
N LYS A 63 -9.95 0.59 0.17
CA LYS A 63 -11.09 -0.31 -0.06
C LYS A 63 -12.39 0.28 0.51
N GLN A 64 -12.34 0.80 1.73
CA GLN A 64 -13.48 1.44 2.37
C GLN A 64 -13.94 2.67 1.57
N MET A 65 -13.02 3.53 1.18
CA MET A 65 -13.31 4.70 0.33
C MET A 65 -13.94 4.28 -1.00
N LYS A 66 -13.47 3.18 -1.63
CA LYS A 66 -14.05 2.63 -2.85
C LYS A 66 -15.48 2.12 -2.64
N HIS A 67 -15.74 1.47 -1.52
CA HIS A 67 -17.07 0.98 -1.17
C HIS A 67 -18.06 2.13 -0.93
N ASP A 68 -17.66 3.14 -0.13
CA ASP A 68 -18.49 4.31 0.18
C ASP A 68 -18.77 5.14 -1.07
N TYR A 69 -17.78 5.31 -1.94
CA TYR A 69 -17.91 5.97 -3.22
C TYR A 69 -18.90 5.24 -4.14
N ARG A 70 -18.82 3.90 -4.22
CA ARG A 70 -19.76 3.11 -5.02
C ARG A 70 -21.19 3.24 -4.52
N ARG A 71 -21.40 3.20 -3.19
CA ARG A 71 -22.73 3.38 -2.58
C ARG A 71 -23.29 4.76 -2.92
N PHE A 72 -22.49 5.80 -2.75
CA PHE A 72 -22.88 7.17 -3.07
C PHE A 72 -23.25 7.35 -4.55
N MET A 73 -22.51 6.74 -5.47
CA MET A 73 -22.81 6.79 -6.90
C MET A 73 -24.12 6.08 -7.26
N LEU A 74 -24.43 5.00 -6.58
CA LEU A 74 -25.72 4.31 -6.74
C LEU A 74 -26.91 5.15 -6.20
N GLU A 75 -26.69 5.94 -5.15
CA GLU A 75 -27.68 6.85 -4.60
C GLU A 75 -27.91 8.10 -5.48
N LEU A 76 -26.89 8.58 -6.19
CA LEU A 76 -27.01 9.71 -7.13
C LEU A 76 -27.81 9.39 -8.39
N GLY A 77 -27.92 8.10 -8.75
CA GLY A 77 -28.59 7.67 -9.98
C GLY A 77 -27.79 7.98 -11.24
N LEU A 78 -28.51 8.28 -12.33
CA LEU A 78 -27.95 8.59 -13.63
C LEU A 78 -27.11 9.86 -13.60
N ASN A 79 -25.86 9.77 -14.08
CA ASN A 79 -24.84 10.81 -13.88
C ASN A 79 -24.29 11.43 -15.14
N VAL A 80 -24.68 10.92 -16.30
CA VAL A 80 -24.32 11.49 -17.60
C VAL A 80 -25.57 11.62 -18.46
N LEU A 81 -25.70 12.77 -19.07
CA LEU A 81 -26.75 13.10 -20.02
C LEU A 81 -26.12 13.40 -21.38
N ILE A 82 -26.57 12.71 -22.40
CA ILE A 82 -26.19 12.97 -23.79
C ILE A 82 -27.39 13.61 -24.49
N LEU A 83 -27.17 14.80 -25.00
CA LEU A 83 -28.15 15.57 -25.74
C LEU A 83 -27.73 15.75 -27.19
N PRO A 84 -28.68 16.07 -28.09
CA PRO A 84 -28.36 16.45 -29.48
C PRO A 84 -27.42 17.67 -29.52
N GLU A 85 -26.51 17.70 -30.50
CA GLU A 85 -25.66 18.88 -30.72
C GLU A 85 -26.48 20.12 -30.96
N GLY A 86 -26.04 21.24 -30.39
CA GLY A 86 -26.72 22.52 -30.51
C GLY A 86 -28.02 22.63 -29.72
N GLN A 87 -28.32 21.70 -28.81
CA GLN A 87 -29.32 21.94 -27.77
C GLN A 87 -28.82 23.09 -26.88
N ASN A 88 -29.61 24.17 -26.80
CA ASN A 88 -29.32 25.25 -25.87
C ASN A 88 -29.52 24.75 -24.44
N LEU A 89 -28.48 24.86 -23.60
CA LEU A 89 -28.52 24.41 -22.21
C LEU A 89 -29.37 25.32 -21.32
N ASP A 90 -29.42 26.63 -21.62
CA ASP A 90 -30.27 27.56 -20.86
C ASP A 90 -31.73 27.19 -21.03
N ASP A 91 -32.17 26.91 -22.27
CA ASP A 91 -33.54 26.46 -22.56
C ASP A 91 -33.79 25.08 -21.92
N PHE A 92 -32.84 24.17 -22.01
CA PHE A 92 -32.95 22.83 -21.39
C PHE A 92 -33.12 22.91 -19.87
N TYR A 93 -32.35 23.75 -19.19
CA TYR A 93 -32.48 23.92 -17.75
C TYR A 93 -33.73 24.74 -17.32
N ALA A 94 -34.15 25.69 -18.13
CA ALA A 94 -35.34 26.48 -17.88
C ALA A 94 -36.62 25.66 -18.09
N ASP A 95 -36.72 24.92 -19.18
CA ASP A 95 -37.89 24.12 -19.56
C ASP A 95 -37.95 22.74 -18.95
N GLY A 96 -36.78 22.19 -18.55
CA GLY A 96 -36.62 20.87 -17.96
C GLY A 96 -36.69 19.70 -18.93
N TYR A 97 -36.67 19.98 -20.25
CA TYR A 97 -36.61 18.97 -21.33
C TYR A 97 -35.81 19.48 -22.54
N ALA A 98 -35.35 18.55 -23.40
CA ALA A 98 -34.64 18.91 -24.62
C ALA A 98 -35.64 19.19 -25.77
N SER A 99 -35.42 20.30 -26.47
CA SER A 99 -36.25 20.71 -27.62
C SER A 99 -35.74 20.13 -28.98
N LYS A 100 -34.52 19.57 -29.00
CA LYS A 100 -33.92 18.93 -30.15
C LYS A 100 -33.90 17.42 -30.02
N PHE A 101 -33.76 16.72 -31.14
CA PHE A 101 -33.81 15.26 -31.21
C PHE A 101 -32.56 14.71 -31.91
N MET A 102 -32.20 13.48 -31.57
CA MET A 102 -31.12 12.69 -32.16
C MET A 102 -31.63 11.30 -32.58
N PRO A 103 -30.93 10.58 -33.46
CA PRO A 103 -31.31 9.23 -33.86
C PRO A 103 -31.30 8.26 -32.69
N GLU A 104 -32.33 7.41 -32.57
CA GLU A 104 -32.38 6.34 -31.56
C GLU A 104 -31.27 5.30 -31.76
N GLU A 105 -30.75 5.11 -33.00
CA GLU A 105 -29.65 4.18 -33.30
C GLU A 105 -28.37 4.46 -32.47
N TYR A 106 -28.21 5.68 -31.93
CA TYR A 106 -27.07 6.03 -31.06
C TYR A 106 -27.07 5.23 -29.78
N VAL A 107 -28.23 4.78 -29.32
CA VAL A 107 -28.35 3.89 -28.15
C VAL A 107 -27.72 2.53 -28.45
N GLY A 108 -27.96 1.98 -29.65
CA GLY A 108 -27.32 0.74 -30.12
C GLY A 108 -25.80 0.87 -30.22
N LYS A 109 -25.33 1.98 -30.82
CA LYS A 109 -23.87 2.24 -30.92
C LYS A 109 -23.18 2.28 -29.56
N LEU A 110 -23.83 2.88 -28.56
CA LEU A 110 -23.31 2.89 -27.18
C LEU A 110 -23.39 1.51 -26.51
N ALA A 111 -24.47 0.77 -26.72
CA ALA A 111 -24.65 -0.57 -26.16
C ALA A 111 -23.60 -1.58 -26.69
N GLU A 112 -23.11 -1.36 -27.93
CA GLU A 112 -22.12 -2.20 -28.60
C GLU A 112 -20.67 -1.69 -28.44
N SER A 113 -20.47 -0.49 -27.93
CA SER A 113 -19.18 0.22 -27.94
C SER A 113 -18.09 -0.38 -27.02
N ASN A 114 -18.33 -1.47 -26.30
CA ASN A 114 -17.40 -2.06 -25.32
C ASN A 114 -16.85 -1.07 -24.26
N LEU A 115 -17.52 0.07 -24.07
CA LEU A 115 -17.18 1.02 -23.01
C LEU A 115 -17.57 0.43 -21.65
N ALA A 116 -16.67 -0.34 -21.05
CA ALA A 116 -16.89 -1.06 -19.80
C ALA A 116 -17.25 -0.14 -18.61
N ILE A 117 -17.14 1.15 -18.80
CA ILE A 117 -17.45 2.20 -17.83
C ILE A 117 -18.96 2.48 -17.76
N ILE A 118 -19.73 2.18 -18.85
CA ILE A 118 -21.18 2.35 -18.89
C ILE A 118 -21.84 1.18 -18.15
N ASN A 119 -22.64 1.47 -17.13
CA ASN A 119 -23.38 0.44 -16.38
C ASN A 119 -24.83 0.34 -16.78
N HIS A 120 -25.48 1.45 -17.02
CA HIS A 120 -26.89 1.55 -17.35
C HIS A 120 -27.09 2.58 -18.46
N LEU A 121 -27.99 2.32 -19.38
CA LEU A 121 -28.26 3.10 -20.57
C LEU A 121 -29.77 3.26 -20.77
N LEU A 122 -30.26 4.49 -20.68
CA LEU A 122 -31.69 4.81 -20.75
C LEU A 122 -31.94 5.88 -21.82
N PRO A 123 -32.50 5.50 -22.96
CA PRO A 123 -33.03 6.48 -23.92
C PRO A 123 -34.35 7.06 -23.44
N THR A 124 -34.54 8.34 -23.67
CA THR A 124 -35.79 9.06 -23.38
C THR A 124 -36.20 9.96 -24.52
N LEU A 125 -37.47 10.05 -24.75
CA LEU A 125 -38.08 11.06 -25.59
C LEU A 125 -38.99 11.95 -24.72
N GLU A 126 -38.51 13.13 -24.41
CA GLU A 126 -39.27 14.08 -23.55
C GLU A 126 -39.81 15.22 -24.41
N GLN A 127 -41.10 15.55 -24.24
CA GLN A 127 -41.69 16.71 -24.88
C GLN A 127 -42.79 17.32 -24.02
N LYS A 128 -42.84 18.66 -23.97
CA LYS A 128 -43.88 19.41 -23.34
C LYS A 128 -45.08 19.50 -24.30
N ILE A 129 -46.24 18.99 -23.88
CA ILE A 129 -47.45 18.96 -24.69
C ILE A 129 -48.63 19.57 -23.93
N ARG A 130 -49.68 19.89 -24.66
CA ARG A 130 -50.98 20.25 -24.06
C ARG A 130 -51.91 19.06 -24.12
N TRP A 131 -52.36 18.64 -22.96
CA TRP A 131 -53.31 17.55 -22.81
C TRP A 131 -54.72 18.03 -23.07
N ARG A 132 -55.14 17.99 -24.32
CA ARG A 132 -56.37 18.62 -24.80
C ARG A 132 -57.62 17.93 -24.21
N GLU A 133 -57.58 16.63 -24.08
CA GLU A 133 -58.66 15.77 -23.59
C GLU A 133 -58.96 16.03 -22.11
N HIS A 134 -58.00 16.56 -21.39
CA HIS A 134 -58.12 16.85 -19.95
C HIS A 134 -57.82 18.32 -19.64
N GLY A 135 -58.71 19.22 -20.05
CA GLY A 135 -58.68 20.63 -19.67
C GLY A 135 -57.54 21.45 -20.31
N ASN A 136 -56.90 20.95 -21.36
CA ASN A 136 -55.80 21.60 -22.07
C ASN A 136 -54.59 21.98 -21.18
N GLN A 137 -54.39 21.22 -20.09
CA GLN A 137 -53.27 21.43 -19.20
C GLN A 137 -51.93 21.11 -19.86
N THR A 138 -50.90 21.80 -19.43
CA THR A 138 -49.54 21.52 -19.92
C THR A 138 -48.92 20.39 -19.12
N ILE A 139 -48.44 19.35 -19.79
CA ILE A 139 -47.80 18.20 -19.20
C ILE A 139 -46.45 17.93 -19.87
N ILE A 140 -45.60 17.17 -19.23
CA ILE A 140 -44.40 16.60 -19.83
C ILE A 140 -44.68 15.17 -20.20
N LEU A 141 -44.64 14.83 -21.50
CA LEU A 141 -44.75 13.46 -21.96
C LEU A 141 -43.36 12.88 -22.09
N VAL A 142 -43.15 11.71 -21.47
CA VAL A 142 -41.88 10.98 -21.51
C VAL A 142 -42.12 9.60 -22.09
N GLY A 143 -41.53 9.36 -23.26
CA GLY A 143 -41.40 8.03 -23.84
C GLY A 143 -40.18 7.33 -23.27
N THR A 144 -40.39 6.14 -22.69
CA THR A 144 -39.27 5.32 -22.14
C THR A 144 -39.48 3.84 -22.44
N ARG A 145 -38.40 3.13 -22.72
CA ARG A 145 -38.43 1.65 -22.84
C ARG A 145 -37.69 0.96 -21.69
N GLY A 146 -37.28 1.75 -20.70
CA GLY A 146 -36.42 1.24 -19.62
C GLY A 146 -34.95 1.08 -20.05
N GLU A 147 -34.26 0.25 -19.31
CA GLU A 147 -32.82 0.02 -19.49
C GLU A 147 -32.54 -0.76 -20.78
N THR A 148 -31.58 -0.26 -21.57
CA THR A 148 -31.09 -0.96 -22.75
C THR A 148 -29.97 -1.95 -22.36
N PRO A 149 -30.09 -3.24 -22.73
CA PRO A 149 -29.06 -4.24 -22.47
C PRO A 149 -27.73 -3.86 -23.13
N LEU A 150 -26.64 -4.05 -22.40
CA LEU A 150 -25.27 -3.81 -22.89
C LEU A 150 -24.70 -5.12 -23.44
N SER A 151 -24.21 -5.12 -24.68
CA SER A 151 -23.71 -6.32 -25.38
C SER A 151 -22.54 -7.00 -24.67
N TRP A 152 -21.66 -6.22 -24.02
CA TRP A 152 -20.47 -6.69 -23.33
C TRP A 152 -20.76 -7.25 -21.92
N ARG A 153 -21.97 -7.06 -21.38
CA ARG A 153 -22.34 -7.52 -20.04
C ARG A 153 -23.34 -8.66 -20.11
N PRO A 154 -23.02 -9.88 -19.64
CA PRO A 154 -23.98 -10.96 -19.57
C PRO A 154 -25.22 -10.56 -18.76
N PRO A 155 -26.44 -10.96 -19.19
CA PRO A 155 -27.69 -10.61 -18.50
C PRO A 155 -27.68 -10.96 -16.99
N GLU A 156 -27.05 -12.06 -16.62
CA GLU A 156 -26.93 -12.52 -15.22
C GLU A 156 -26.09 -11.58 -14.33
N LYS A 157 -25.25 -10.75 -14.93
CA LYS A 157 -24.41 -9.76 -14.23
C LYS A 157 -24.95 -8.33 -14.30
N GLN A 158 -26.06 -8.13 -15.02
CA GLN A 158 -26.76 -6.87 -15.01
C GLN A 158 -27.51 -6.73 -13.68
N LYS A 159 -26.97 -5.89 -12.80
CA LYS A 159 -27.71 -5.53 -11.57
C LYS A 159 -28.85 -4.61 -11.95
N PRO A 160 -30.08 -4.81 -11.41
CA PRO A 160 -31.15 -3.88 -11.64
C PRO A 160 -30.72 -2.48 -11.20
N MET A 161 -31.06 -1.50 -11.98
CA MET A 161 -30.83 -0.10 -11.64
C MET A 161 -31.62 0.28 -10.39
N PRO A 162 -31.08 1.13 -9.52
CA PRO A 162 -31.84 1.71 -8.43
C PRO A 162 -33.10 2.38 -9.02
N THR A 163 -34.25 2.07 -8.48
CA THR A 163 -35.56 2.48 -9.02
C THR A 163 -35.72 4.00 -9.00
N THR A 164 -35.29 4.66 -10.05
CA THR A 164 -35.70 6.03 -10.37
C THR A 164 -36.88 5.98 -11.33
N VAL A 165 -37.68 7.03 -11.38
CA VAL A 165 -38.84 7.10 -12.28
C VAL A 165 -38.47 6.88 -13.74
N ALA A 166 -37.29 7.35 -14.14
CA ALA A 166 -36.77 7.20 -15.50
C ALA A 166 -36.34 5.76 -15.86
N SER A 167 -36.13 4.87 -14.86
CA SER A 167 -35.64 3.51 -15.10
C SER A 167 -36.74 2.47 -15.34
N VAL A 168 -38.00 2.85 -15.18
CA VAL A 168 -39.16 1.94 -15.30
C VAL A 168 -39.55 1.83 -16.77
N ALA A 169 -39.45 0.62 -17.33
CA ALA A 169 -40.10 0.34 -18.61
C ALA A 169 -41.61 0.41 -18.44
N VAL A 170 -42.28 1.13 -19.30
CA VAL A 170 -43.75 1.19 -19.38
C VAL A 170 -44.18 0.27 -20.51
N ALA A 171 -45.14 -0.61 -20.24
CA ALA A 171 -45.61 -1.52 -21.27
C ALA A 171 -46.44 -0.76 -22.32
N SER A 172 -46.50 -1.33 -23.54
CA SER A 172 -47.32 -0.73 -24.61
C SER A 172 -48.81 -0.73 -24.19
N GLY A 173 -49.47 0.39 -24.30
CA GLY A 173 -50.85 0.59 -23.85
C GLY A 173 -51.01 1.08 -22.41
N ASP A 174 -49.92 1.09 -21.65
CA ASP A 174 -49.92 1.58 -20.28
C ASP A 174 -49.43 3.03 -20.18
N ILE A 175 -49.90 3.72 -19.13
CA ILE A 175 -49.42 5.05 -18.75
C ILE A 175 -49.14 5.10 -17.25
N VAL A 176 -48.02 5.76 -16.91
CA VAL A 176 -47.69 6.07 -15.53
C VAL A 176 -47.85 7.58 -15.30
N LEU A 177 -48.52 7.97 -14.24
CA LEU A 177 -48.85 9.37 -14.01
C LEU A 177 -48.15 9.95 -12.78
N GLY A 178 -47.68 11.19 -12.92
CA GLY A 178 -47.19 12.02 -11.83
C GLY A 178 -48.32 12.50 -10.94
N TYR A 179 -47.99 12.98 -9.72
CA TYR A 179 -48.95 13.30 -8.68
C TYR A 179 -50.03 14.27 -9.13
N GLU A 180 -49.70 15.43 -9.66
CA GLU A 180 -50.63 16.48 -10.06
C GLU A 180 -51.57 16.01 -11.18
N LEU A 181 -51.18 15.06 -12.03
CA LEU A 181 -52.00 14.56 -13.13
C LEU A 181 -53.09 13.61 -12.65
N TRP A 182 -52.75 12.60 -11.84
CA TRP A 182 -53.74 11.65 -11.38
C TRP A 182 -54.63 12.23 -10.25
N ASP A 183 -54.07 13.12 -9.39
CA ASP A 183 -54.83 13.74 -8.30
C ASP A 183 -55.88 14.74 -8.83
N SER A 184 -55.51 15.62 -9.78
CA SER A 184 -56.38 16.60 -10.39
C SER A 184 -57.55 15.98 -11.19
N LEU A 185 -57.28 14.81 -11.82
CA LEU A 185 -58.27 14.09 -12.62
C LEU A 185 -58.98 12.97 -11.82
N ASN A 186 -58.62 12.79 -10.55
CA ASN A 186 -59.12 11.75 -9.65
C ASN A 186 -58.99 10.33 -10.23
N LEU A 187 -57.88 10.08 -10.96
CA LEU A 187 -57.56 8.81 -11.62
C LEU A 187 -56.95 7.80 -10.64
N LYS A 188 -57.18 6.54 -10.90
CA LYS A 188 -56.63 5.41 -10.13
C LYS A 188 -55.97 4.39 -11.04
N VAL A 189 -55.13 3.54 -10.48
CA VAL A 189 -54.57 2.41 -11.18
C VAL A 189 -55.68 1.50 -11.72
N GLY A 190 -55.64 1.16 -13.00
CA GLY A 190 -56.63 0.42 -13.75
C GLY A 190 -57.67 1.29 -14.51
N ASP A 191 -57.67 2.61 -14.31
CA ASP A 191 -58.53 3.51 -15.10
C ASP A 191 -57.95 3.69 -16.52
N THR A 192 -58.82 3.97 -17.49
CA THR A 192 -58.42 4.30 -18.85
C THR A 192 -58.44 5.81 -19.06
N VAL A 193 -57.39 6.32 -19.70
CA VAL A 193 -57.25 7.74 -19.99
C VAL A 193 -56.88 7.96 -21.46
N GLU A 194 -57.46 8.93 -22.10
CA GLU A 194 -57.13 9.33 -23.47
C GLU A 194 -55.99 10.36 -23.50
N LEU A 195 -55.00 10.12 -24.33
CA LEU A 195 -53.85 10.99 -24.53
C LEU A 195 -53.52 11.08 -26.02
N LEU A 196 -53.61 12.27 -26.61
CA LEU A 196 -53.36 12.56 -28.03
C LEU A 196 -54.18 11.67 -28.98
N GLY A 197 -55.40 11.26 -28.57
CA GLY A 197 -56.30 10.44 -29.37
C GLY A 197 -56.18 8.93 -29.14
N ASP A 198 -55.20 8.47 -28.37
CA ASP A 198 -55.06 7.05 -28.01
C ASP A 198 -55.44 6.82 -26.53
N ASN A 199 -55.95 5.61 -26.26
CA ASN A 199 -56.34 5.16 -24.94
C ASN A 199 -55.24 4.39 -24.23
N PHE A 200 -54.98 4.73 -22.97
CA PHE A 200 -53.94 4.13 -22.11
C PHE A 200 -54.56 3.65 -20.80
N GLU A 201 -54.13 2.53 -20.28
CA GLU A 201 -54.44 2.06 -18.94
C GLU A 201 -53.45 2.64 -17.92
N VAL A 202 -53.99 3.23 -16.82
CA VAL A 202 -53.13 3.75 -15.75
C VAL A 202 -52.52 2.60 -14.96
N SER A 203 -51.27 2.27 -15.24
CA SER A 203 -50.56 1.17 -14.59
C SER A 203 -49.96 1.57 -13.25
N LYS A 204 -49.67 2.88 -13.04
CA LYS A 204 -49.07 3.36 -11.81
C LYS A 204 -49.30 4.86 -11.58
N CYS A 205 -49.53 5.23 -10.33
CA CYS A 205 -49.63 6.62 -9.86
C CYS A 205 -48.47 6.89 -8.90
N TYR A 206 -47.66 7.92 -9.18
CA TYR A 206 -46.56 8.30 -8.30
C TYR A 206 -47.01 9.23 -7.19
N PRO A 207 -46.44 9.11 -5.97
CA PRO A 207 -46.72 10.06 -4.89
C PRO A 207 -46.04 11.42 -5.21
N ARG A 208 -46.53 12.47 -4.53
CA ARG A 208 -45.98 13.83 -4.65
C ARG A 208 -44.49 13.89 -4.35
N ARG A 209 -43.74 14.51 -5.25
CA ARG A 209 -42.30 14.66 -5.17
C ARG A 209 -41.82 16.11 -5.12
N GLY A 210 -42.66 17.08 -5.53
CA GLY A 210 -42.29 18.48 -5.64
C GLY A 210 -41.28 18.76 -6.77
N THR A 211 -41.28 17.94 -7.80
CA THR A 211 -40.41 18.05 -8.98
C THR A 211 -41.26 18.09 -10.27
N LYS A 212 -40.60 18.24 -11.43
CA LYS A 212 -41.26 18.12 -12.73
C LYS A 212 -41.97 16.78 -12.91
N ASP A 213 -41.59 15.76 -12.18
CA ASP A 213 -42.20 14.44 -12.24
C ASP A 213 -43.72 14.49 -11.85
N ASP A 214 -44.11 15.44 -11.02
CA ASP A 214 -45.52 15.56 -10.58
C ASP A 214 -46.46 15.94 -11.74
N ILE A 215 -45.93 16.59 -12.80
CA ILE A 215 -46.68 16.95 -14.03
C ILE A 215 -46.23 16.10 -15.23
N THR A 216 -45.63 14.94 -15.02
CA THR A 216 -45.12 14.08 -16.09
C THR A 216 -45.99 12.85 -16.26
N ALA A 217 -46.20 12.46 -17.54
CA ALA A 217 -46.82 11.23 -17.95
C ALA A 217 -45.77 10.37 -18.68
N TRP A 218 -45.56 9.11 -18.27
CA TRP A 218 -44.66 8.17 -18.89
C TRP A 218 -45.42 7.11 -19.67
N ILE A 219 -45.01 6.86 -20.93
CA ILE A 219 -45.57 5.83 -21.80
C ILE A 219 -44.44 5.08 -22.48
N ASP A 220 -44.73 4.00 -23.21
CA ASP A 220 -43.75 3.29 -24.03
C ASP A 220 -43.11 4.23 -25.05
N LEU A 221 -41.78 4.06 -25.26
CA LEU A 221 -41.00 4.92 -26.16
C LEU A 221 -41.52 4.92 -27.59
N ARG A 222 -41.91 3.76 -28.14
CA ARG A 222 -42.38 3.65 -29.53
C ARG A 222 -43.74 4.31 -29.68
N GLN A 223 -44.62 4.19 -28.68
CA GLN A 223 -45.90 4.88 -28.67
C GLN A 223 -45.73 6.39 -28.60
N ALA A 224 -44.83 6.86 -27.72
CA ALA A 224 -44.48 8.29 -27.67
C ALA A 224 -43.95 8.81 -29.02
N GLN A 225 -43.07 8.07 -29.65
CA GLN A 225 -42.56 8.42 -30.98
C GLN A 225 -43.67 8.50 -32.01
N HIS A 226 -44.59 7.55 -32.02
CA HIS A 226 -45.71 7.52 -32.93
C HIS A 226 -46.69 8.70 -32.72
N LEU A 227 -47.07 8.92 -31.47
CA LEU A 227 -47.99 10.00 -31.10
C LEU A 227 -47.42 11.40 -31.41
N LEU A 228 -46.12 11.55 -31.32
CA LEU A 228 -45.45 12.83 -31.56
C LEU A 228 -44.95 12.99 -33.01
N GLY A 229 -45.06 11.94 -33.87
CA GLY A 229 -44.52 11.96 -35.24
C GLY A 229 -42.97 12.00 -35.28
N LEU A 230 -42.35 11.37 -34.29
CA LEU A 230 -40.90 11.40 -34.09
C LEU A 230 -40.30 9.99 -34.13
N GLU A 231 -40.76 9.15 -35.07
CA GLU A 231 -40.27 7.76 -35.23
C GLU A 231 -38.75 7.71 -35.34
N GLY A 232 -38.14 6.81 -34.55
CA GLY A 232 -36.68 6.60 -34.55
C GLY A 232 -35.87 7.77 -33.94
N LYS A 233 -36.51 8.70 -33.26
CA LYS A 233 -35.87 9.85 -32.59
C LYS A 233 -36.03 9.83 -31.09
N ILE A 234 -35.02 10.32 -30.40
CA ILE A 234 -35.00 10.50 -28.94
C ILE A 234 -34.50 11.91 -28.59
N SER A 235 -34.88 12.42 -27.43
CA SER A 235 -34.45 13.73 -26.95
C SER A 235 -33.17 13.68 -26.12
N GLY A 236 -32.88 12.53 -25.52
CA GLY A 236 -31.71 12.34 -24.67
C GLY A 236 -31.39 10.88 -24.35
N ILE A 237 -30.16 10.65 -23.98
CA ILE A 237 -29.71 9.38 -23.44
C ILE A 237 -29.12 9.66 -22.04
N MET A 238 -29.76 9.09 -21.03
CA MET A 238 -29.22 9.12 -19.68
C MET A 238 -28.43 7.84 -19.44
N LEU A 239 -27.24 7.97 -18.89
CA LEU A 239 -26.44 6.80 -18.54
C LEU A 239 -25.89 6.91 -17.11
N LEU A 240 -25.73 5.74 -16.50
CA LEU A 240 -25.00 5.58 -15.25
C LEU A 240 -23.61 5.03 -15.56
N GLN A 241 -22.63 5.82 -15.23
CA GLN A 241 -21.24 5.53 -15.41
C GLN A 241 -20.65 4.94 -14.12
N CYS A 242 -19.85 3.90 -14.28
CA CYS A 242 -19.04 3.38 -13.18
C CYS A 242 -17.72 4.15 -13.10
N LEU A 243 -17.47 4.79 -11.99
CA LEU A 243 -16.20 5.45 -11.72
C LEU A 243 -15.20 4.43 -11.15
N CYS A 244 -14.75 3.52 -12.02
CA CYS A 244 -13.76 2.51 -11.70
C CYS A 244 -12.35 3.11 -11.56
N GLU A 245 -11.40 2.29 -11.08
CA GLU A 245 -9.99 2.69 -10.98
C GLU A 245 -9.45 3.05 -12.38
N GLY A 246 -8.86 4.25 -12.52
CA GLY A 246 -8.36 4.75 -13.81
C GLY A 246 -9.35 5.62 -14.60
N TYR A 247 -10.54 5.92 -14.07
CA TYR A 247 -11.49 6.80 -14.72
C TYR A 247 -10.98 8.24 -14.80
N ASN A 248 -11.06 8.80 -16.01
CA ASN A 248 -10.74 10.20 -16.32
C ASN A 248 -11.97 10.87 -16.96
N PRO A 249 -12.70 11.74 -16.25
CA PRO A 249 -13.93 12.36 -16.76
C PRO A 249 -13.75 13.09 -18.09
N PRO A 250 -12.72 13.96 -18.29
CA PRO A 250 -12.46 14.62 -19.57
C PRO A 250 -12.23 13.66 -20.72
N GLU A 251 -11.47 12.57 -20.50
CA GLU A 251 -11.19 11.55 -21.50
C GLU A 251 -12.45 10.76 -21.85
N PHE A 252 -13.25 10.40 -20.85
CA PHE A 252 -14.53 9.71 -21.07
C PHE A 252 -15.50 10.59 -21.88
N LYS A 253 -15.63 11.87 -21.54
CA LYS A 253 -16.44 12.80 -22.30
C LYS A 253 -16.01 12.86 -23.76
N ARG A 254 -14.71 13.02 -24.03
CA ARG A 254 -14.16 13.02 -25.39
C ARG A 254 -14.45 11.71 -26.12
N THR A 255 -14.27 10.57 -25.48
CA THR A 255 -14.55 9.25 -26.10
C THR A 255 -16.03 9.11 -26.48
N LEU A 256 -16.95 9.60 -25.65
CA LEU A 256 -18.38 9.60 -25.99
C LEU A 256 -18.69 10.51 -27.17
N GLU A 257 -18.13 11.72 -27.21
CA GLU A 257 -18.30 12.68 -28.32
C GLU A 257 -17.69 12.16 -29.63
N GLU A 258 -16.58 11.43 -29.57
CA GLU A 258 -15.97 10.74 -30.72
C GLU A 258 -16.84 9.55 -31.21
N THR A 259 -17.49 8.83 -30.28
CA THR A 259 -18.36 7.69 -30.60
C THR A 259 -19.70 8.15 -31.19
N LEU A 260 -20.21 9.25 -30.71
CA LEU A 260 -21.49 9.83 -31.09
C LEU A 260 -21.26 11.25 -31.62
N PRO A 261 -20.92 11.41 -32.90
CA PRO A 261 -20.87 12.73 -33.51
C PRO A 261 -22.25 13.39 -33.44
N ASP A 262 -22.30 14.69 -33.53
CA ASP A 262 -23.54 15.51 -33.42
C ASP A 262 -24.27 15.39 -32.05
N THR A 263 -23.51 15.08 -30.98
CA THR A 263 -24.03 15.08 -29.61
C THR A 263 -23.19 15.95 -28.68
N GLN A 264 -23.81 16.41 -27.62
CA GLN A 264 -23.11 17.06 -26.50
C GLN A 264 -23.29 16.23 -25.22
N VAL A 265 -22.17 15.97 -24.55
CA VAL A 265 -22.14 15.17 -23.32
C VAL A 265 -22.08 16.09 -22.12
N ILE A 266 -23.08 15.96 -21.24
CA ILE A 266 -23.18 16.70 -19.98
C ILE A 266 -22.91 15.73 -18.84
N LEU A 267 -21.85 15.99 -18.11
CA LEU A 267 -21.61 15.30 -16.85
C LEU A 267 -22.42 16.01 -15.76
N LEU A 268 -23.47 15.38 -15.24
CA LEU A 268 -24.37 15.97 -14.25
C LEU A 268 -23.71 16.11 -12.85
N GLU A 269 -22.39 16.23 -12.80
CA GLU A 269 -21.63 15.95 -11.59
C GLU A 269 -20.53 16.95 -11.25
N ASN A 270 -20.88 18.07 -10.69
CA ASN A 270 -19.89 18.77 -9.83
C ASN A 270 -19.55 17.96 -8.56
N ARG A 271 -20.50 17.19 -8.01
CA ARG A 271 -20.28 16.40 -6.79
C ARG A 271 -19.44 15.16 -6.99
N ALA A 272 -19.57 14.45 -8.11
CA ALA A 272 -18.75 13.27 -8.36
C ALA A 272 -17.34 13.63 -8.84
N LEU A 273 -17.19 14.71 -9.61
CA LEU A 273 -15.89 15.24 -9.99
C LEU A 273 -15.09 15.66 -8.76
N THR A 274 -15.69 16.44 -7.85
CA THR A 274 -15.04 16.86 -6.60
C THR A 274 -14.62 15.67 -5.74
N ARG A 275 -15.44 14.61 -5.67
CA ARG A 275 -15.09 13.39 -4.93
C ARG A 275 -14.04 12.55 -5.63
N TRP A 276 -14.04 12.51 -6.96
CA TRP A 276 -12.98 11.86 -7.73
C TRP A 276 -11.64 12.58 -7.51
N GLU A 277 -11.62 13.90 -7.55
CA GLU A 277 -10.43 14.71 -7.26
C GLU A 277 -9.95 14.47 -5.82
N ALA A 278 -10.84 14.46 -4.85
CA ALA A 278 -10.51 14.16 -3.45
C ALA A 278 -9.91 12.75 -3.30
N ARG A 279 -10.46 11.75 -4.00
CA ARG A 279 -9.96 10.37 -3.99
C ARG A 279 -8.59 10.26 -4.67
N SER A 280 -8.39 10.90 -5.81
CA SER A 280 -7.11 10.90 -6.53
C SER A 280 -6.03 11.59 -5.71
N SER A 281 -6.36 12.69 -5.05
CA SER A 281 -5.49 13.41 -4.12
C SER A 281 -5.15 12.56 -2.89
N ALA A 282 -6.13 11.90 -2.27
CA ALA A 282 -5.91 11.00 -1.14
C ALA A 282 -4.97 9.85 -1.50
N LYS A 283 -5.14 9.23 -2.69
CA LYS A 283 -4.24 8.18 -3.19
C LYS A 283 -2.82 8.70 -3.41
N ALA A 284 -2.67 9.91 -3.97
CA ALA A 284 -1.38 10.55 -4.18
C ALA A 284 -0.68 10.86 -2.85
N VAL A 285 -1.40 11.41 -1.87
CA VAL A 285 -0.88 11.70 -0.52
C VAL A 285 -0.49 10.41 0.20
N ALA A 286 -1.30 9.36 0.15
CA ALA A 286 -0.99 8.07 0.76
C ALA A 286 0.29 7.45 0.15
N LYS A 287 0.43 7.49 -1.19
CA LYS A 287 1.65 7.02 -1.87
C LYS A 287 2.87 7.87 -1.50
N ALA A 288 2.73 9.18 -1.44
CA ALA A 288 3.80 10.09 -1.03
C ALA A 288 4.21 9.86 0.43
N SER A 289 3.27 9.62 1.33
CA SER A 289 3.57 9.32 2.74
C SER A 289 4.32 8.00 2.91
N LEU A 290 4.00 6.97 2.11
CA LEU A 290 4.73 5.70 2.12
C LEU A 290 6.16 5.89 1.59
N ALA A 291 6.32 6.61 0.48
CA ALA A 291 7.63 6.92 -0.09
C ALA A 291 8.51 7.74 0.87
N ALA A 292 7.93 8.74 1.54
CA ALA A 292 8.65 9.53 2.53
C ALA A 292 9.10 8.70 3.75
N GLU A 293 8.26 7.74 4.20
CA GLU A 293 8.63 6.82 5.28
C GLU A 293 9.78 5.90 4.84
N GLN A 294 9.72 5.36 3.61
CA GLN A 294 10.80 4.53 3.06
C GLN A 294 12.11 5.32 2.96
N GLU A 295 12.07 6.55 2.45
CA GLU A 295 13.24 7.42 2.36
C GLU A 295 13.82 7.75 3.73
N HIS A 296 12.96 8.11 4.69
CA HIS A 296 13.38 8.38 6.06
C HIS A 296 14.07 7.16 6.70
N ARG A 297 13.50 5.97 6.54
CA ARG A 297 14.07 4.72 7.06
C ARG A 297 15.39 4.35 6.40
N SER A 298 15.48 4.49 5.08
CA SER A 298 16.74 4.23 4.35
C SER A 298 17.85 5.19 4.76
N LYS A 299 17.51 6.44 5.08
CA LYS A 299 18.47 7.43 5.58
C LYS A 299 18.99 7.06 6.96
N ILE A 300 18.12 6.68 7.89
CA ILE A 300 18.53 6.21 9.23
C ILE A 300 19.41 4.96 9.11
N HIS A 301 19.04 3.99 8.24
CA HIS A 301 19.86 2.80 7.97
C HIS A 301 21.27 3.20 7.52
N GLY A 302 21.38 4.11 6.55
CA GLY A 302 22.68 4.58 6.04
C GLY A 302 23.52 5.33 7.10
N GLU A 303 22.87 6.09 8.00
CA GLU A 303 23.55 6.74 9.11
C GLU A 303 24.13 5.73 10.11
N ILE A 304 23.36 4.69 10.47
CA ILE A 304 23.80 3.60 11.36
C ILE A 304 24.95 2.83 10.71
N GLU A 305 24.81 2.47 9.43
CA GLU A 305 25.86 1.76 8.68
C GLU A 305 27.17 2.56 8.61
N THR A 306 27.06 3.86 8.33
CA THR A 306 28.23 4.76 8.28
C THR A 306 28.90 4.86 9.65
N PHE A 307 28.14 4.97 10.73
CA PHE A 307 28.66 5.00 12.09
C PHE A 307 29.37 3.69 12.44
N ALA A 308 28.76 2.54 12.15
CA ALA A 308 29.34 1.22 12.36
C ALA A 308 30.64 1.03 11.56
N ALA A 309 30.69 1.52 10.31
CA ALA A 309 31.86 1.45 9.45
C ALA A 309 33.10 2.17 10.03
N TRP A 310 32.90 3.20 10.83
CA TRP A 310 33.98 3.89 11.52
C TRP A 310 34.26 3.31 12.90
N LEU A 311 33.24 2.97 13.67
CA LEU A 311 33.36 2.52 15.06
C LEU A 311 34.02 1.14 15.16
N ILE A 312 33.60 0.18 14.33
CA ILE A 312 34.11 -1.20 14.39
C ILE A 312 35.62 -1.28 14.17
N PRO A 313 36.21 -0.70 13.10
CA PRO A 313 37.65 -0.72 12.90
C PRO A 313 38.40 -0.01 14.02
N LEU A 314 37.89 1.11 14.51
CA LEU A 314 38.52 1.86 15.60
C LEU A 314 38.63 1.01 16.87
N VAL A 315 37.55 0.33 17.26
CA VAL A 315 37.51 -0.54 18.45
C VAL A 315 38.41 -1.74 18.25
N PHE A 316 38.49 -2.31 17.05
CA PHE A 316 39.36 -3.45 16.74
C PHE A 316 40.84 -3.05 16.84
N ILE A 317 41.23 -1.92 16.27
CA ILE A 317 42.62 -1.41 16.36
C ILE A 317 43.00 -1.13 17.81
N ALA A 318 42.13 -0.48 18.58
CA ALA A 318 42.35 -0.23 19.98
C ALA A 318 42.49 -1.53 20.79
N SER A 319 41.64 -2.52 20.52
CA SER A 319 41.72 -3.85 21.19
C SER A 319 42.97 -4.60 20.84
N ILE A 320 43.39 -4.61 19.57
CA ILE A 320 44.67 -5.24 19.13
C ILE A 320 45.83 -4.58 19.86
N ALA A 321 45.87 -3.25 19.91
CA ALA A 321 46.95 -2.52 20.58
C ALA A 321 46.97 -2.83 22.09
N LEU A 322 45.81 -2.80 22.76
CA LEU A 322 45.69 -3.10 24.19
C LEU A 322 46.13 -4.53 24.52
N ILE A 323 45.62 -5.53 23.79
CA ILE A 323 46.00 -6.95 23.97
C ILE A 323 47.46 -7.13 23.70
N GLY A 324 48.00 -6.50 22.66
CA GLY A 324 49.42 -6.55 22.32
C GLY A 324 50.35 -6.01 23.41
N VAL A 325 50.01 -4.85 23.99
CA VAL A 325 50.76 -4.23 25.10
C VAL A 325 50.70 -5.09 26.35
N LEU A 326 49.51 -5.58 26.72
CA LEU A 326 49.33 -6.43 27.90
C LEU A 326 50.07 -7.78 27.75
N THR A 327 50.04 -8.36 26.57
CA THR A 327 50.74 -9.62 26.30
C THR A 327 52.25 -9.41 26.29
N LEU A 328 52.78 -8.29 25.75
CA LEU A 328 54.18 -7.93 25.82
C LEU A 328 54.64 -7.70 27.26
N GLY A 329 53.85 -7.03 28.08
CA GLY A 329 54.08 -6.89 29.51
C GLY A 329 54.21 -8.24 30.22
N ASN A 330 53.24 -9.12 29.97
CA ASN A 330 53.25 -10.47 30.52
C ASN A 330 54.46 -11.30 30.06
N VAL A 331 54.87 -11.20 28.78
CA VAL A 331 56.09 -11.86 28.27
C VAL A 331 57.34 -11.31 28.95
N ARG A 332 57.42 -9.99 29.19
CA ARG A 332 58.60 -9.38 29.91
C ARG A 332 58.70 -9.84 31.36
N GLU A 333 57.59 -9.90 32.09
CA GLU A 333 57.57 -10.40 33.47
C GLU A 333 57.97 -11.89 33.59
N ARG A 334 57.71 -12.69 32.54
CA ARG A 334 57.93 -14.13 32.49
C ARG A 334 59.22 -14.57 31.81
N ARG A 335 60.09 -13.65 31.52
CA ARG A 335 61.41 -13.99 30.92
C ARG A 335 62.16 -15.12 31.66
N PRO A 336 62.23 -15.13 33.04
CA PRO A 336 62.88 -16.21 33.74
C PRO A 336 62.23 -17.59 33.52
N GLU A 337 60.89 -17.64 33.60
CA GLU A 337 60.12 -18.88 33.42
C GLU A 337 60.28 -19.44 32.01
N ILE A 338 60.30 -18.57 30.98
CA ILE A 338 60.51 -18.93 29.59
C ILE A 338 61.96 -19.49 29.39
N ALA A 339 62.97 -18.88 30.08
CA ALA A 339 64.34 -19.35 30.05
C ALA A 339 64.44 -20.75 30.66
N ILE A 340 63.79 -20.99 31.81
CA ILE A 340 63.78 -22.32 32.46
C ILE A 340 63.09 -23.39 31.55
N LEU A 341 62.00 -23.07 30.91
CA LEU A 341 61.35 -23.97 29.96
C LEU A 341 62.27 -24.33 28.76
N ARG A 342 63.05 -23.38 28.30
CA ARG A 342 64.06 -23.63 27.23
C ARG A 342 65.21 -24.49 27.70
N THR A 343 65.70 -24.33 28.92
CA THR A 343 66.71 -25.19 29.47
C THR A 343 66.21 -26.63 29.72
N LEU A 344 64.93 -26.84 29.98
CA LEU A 344 64.26 -28.13 30.05
C LEU A 344 64.01 -28.78 28.67
N GLY A 345 64.46 -28.14 27.59
CA GLY A 345 64.39 -28.69 26.25
C GLY A 345 63.16 -28.34 25.41
N TYR A 346 62.32 -27.41 25.85
CA TYR A 346 61.18 -26.95 25.05
C TYR A 346 61.66 -26.15 23.84
N ARG A 347 61.20 -26.53 22.64
CA ARG A 347 61.54 -25.84 21.37
C ARG A 347 60.79 -24.51 21.26
N SER A 348 61.38 -23.51 20.62
CA SER A 348 60.77 -22.19 20.38
C SER A 348 59.34 -22.29 19.78
N ARG A 349 59.08 -23.26 18.88
CA ARG A 349 57.75 -23.53 18.34
C ARG A 349 56.74 -23.98 19.38
N GLN A 350 57.13 -24.72 20.38
CA GLN A 350 56.23 -25.19 21.46
C GLN A 350 55.84 -24.02 22.37
N ILE A 351 56.76 -23.10 22.63
CA ILE A 351 56.49 -21.85 23.39
C ILE A 351 55.54 -20.97 22.58
N LEU A 352 55.77 -20.82 21.27
CA LEU A 352 54.86 -20.07 20.38
C LEU A 352 53.44 -20.65 20.41
N HIS A 353 53.32 -21.99 20.28
CA HIS A 353 52.01 -22.65 20.34
C HIS A 353 51.30 -22.47 21.69
N LEU A 354 52.05 -22.39 22.80
CA LEU A 354 51.49 -22.13 24.13
C LEU A 354 50.82 -20.73 24.19
N PHE A 355 51.50 -19.69 23.70
CA PHE A 355 50.94 -18.31 23.67
C PHE A 355 49.75 -18.18 22.70
N LEU A 356 49.85 -18.80 21.52
CA LEU A 356 48.80 -18.77 20.53
C LEU A 356 47.56 -19.59 20.99
N ALA A 357 47.75 -20.73 21.69
CA ALA A 357 46.68 -21.52 22.26
C ALA A 357 45.91 -20.71 23.35
N LYS A 358 46.66 -19.94 24.19
CA LYS A 358 46.08 -19.05 25.17
C LYS A 358 45.28 -17.93 24.50
N ALA A 359 45.81 -17.30 23.42
CA ALA A 359 45.07 -16.29 22.66
C ALA A 359 43.82 -16.86 21.97
N LEU A 360 43.86 -18.09 21.47
CA LEU A 360 42.72 -18.78 20.92
C LEU A 360 41.59 -18.98 21.95
N VAL A 361 41.95 -19.51 23.14
CA VAL A 361 40.98 -19.67 24.24
C VAL A 361 40.36 -18.34 24.66
N LEU A 362 41.18 -17.32 24.78
CA LEU A 362 40.76 -15.95 25.12
C LEU A 362 39.82 -15.40 24.04
N GLY A 363 40.11 -15.59 22.76
CA GLY A 363 39.27 -15.22 21.64
C GLY A 363 37.91 -15.93 21.64
N LEU A 364 37.89 -17.24 21.88
CA LEU A 364 36.67 -18.03 21.92
C LEU A 364 35.77 -17.64 23.11
N LEU A 365 36.36 -17.47 24.29
CA LEU A 365 35.57 -16.99 25.48
C LEU A 365 35.06 -15.57 25.25
N GLY A 366 35.90 -14.69 24.70
CA GLY A 366 35.54 -13.34 24.34
C GLY A 366 34.41 -13.27 23.29
N ALA A 367 34.43 -14.17 22.31
CA ALA A 367 33.39 -14.29 21.31
C ALA A 367 32.01 -14.61 21.92
N ILE A 368 31.96 -15.62 22.78
CA ILE A 368 30.69 -16.09 23.41
C ILE A 368 30.14 -15.01 24.33
N ILE A 369 30.98 -14.46 25.20
CA ILE A 369 30.55 -13.44 26.17
C ILE A 369 30.21 -12.12 25.42
N GLY A 370 31.06 -11.70 24.49
CA GLY A 370 30.85 -10.48 23.71
C GLY A 370 29.59 -10.55 22.85
N TYR A 371 29.35 -11.68 22.16
CA TYR A 371 28.10 -11.91 21.46
C TYR A 371 26.88 -11.80 22.37
N GLY A 372 26.92 -12.49 23.54
CA GLY A 372 25.81 -12.44 24.49
C GLY A 372 25.50 -11.00 24.97
N ILE A 373 26.55 -10.26 25.34
CA ILE A 373 26.39 -8.86 25.79
C ILE A 373 25.91 -7.97 24.64
N GLY A 374 26.51 -8.04 23.45
CA GLY A 374 26.14 -7.27 22.28
C GLY A 374 24.69 -7.54 21.85
N PHE A 375 24.27 -8.82 21.85
CA PHE A 375 22.90 -9.22 21.56
C PHE A 375 21.90 -8.64 22.59
N VAL A 376 22.18 -8.77 23.89
CA VAL A 376 21.31 -8.25 24.96
C VAL A 376 21.21 -6.73 24.88
N VAL A 377 22.32 -6.02 24.68
CA VAL A 377 22.32 -4.57 24.52
C VAL A 377 21.47 -4.15 23.32
N ALA A 378 21.65 -4.79 22.17
CA ALA A 378 20.87 -4.50 20.97
C ALA A 378 19.38 -4.85 21.14
N ALA A 379 19.05 -5.91 21.88
CA ALA A 379 17.66 -6.32 22.14
C ALA A 379 16.95 -5.38 23.13
N VAL A 380 17.67 -4.83 24.11
CA VAL A 380 17.10 -3.95 25.14
C VAL A 380 17.01 -2.50 24.67
N PHE A 381 18.07 -2.01 24.02
CA PHE A 381 18.18 -0.61 23.59
C PHE A 381 17.89 -0.40 22.10
N GLY A 382 17.74 -1.49 21.34
CA GLY A 382 17.41 -1.43 19.92
C GLY A 382 15.95 -1.06 19.67
N PRO A 383 15.60 -0.67 18.44
CA PRO A 383 14.26 -0.22 18.06
C PRO A 383 13.20 -1.32 18.12
N ALA A 384 13.58 -2.59 18.11
CA ALA A 384 12.64 -3.71 18.16
C ALA A 384 12.29 -4.08 19.60
N THR A 385 11.15 -3.63 20.09
CA THR A 385 10.63 -3.96 21.45
C THR A 385 9.53 -5.01 21.39
N GLY A 386 9.68 -6.11 22.14
CA GLY A 386 8.67 -7.15 22.28
C GLY A 386 9.24 -8.59 22.31
N SER A 387 8.53 -9.53 22.91
CA SER A 387 8.97 -10.92 23.06
C SER A 387 9.16 -11.69 21.73
N GLN A 388 8.42 -11.34 20.68
CA GLN A 388 8.60 -11.91 19.35
C GLN A 388 9.84 -11.35 18.62
N ALA A 389 10.29 -10.15 18.98
CA ALA A 389 11.48 -9.53 18.43
C ALA A 389 12.77 -10.30 18.81
N MET A 390 12.83 -10.85 20.02
CA MET A 390 14.02 -11.58 20.50
C MET A 390 14.38 -12.79 19.64
N THR A 391 13.39 -13.56 19.18
CA THR A 391 13.63 -14.74 18.34
C THR A 391 14.00 -14.38 16.89
N SER A 392 13.44 -13.29 16.36
CA SER A 392 13.73 -12.81 15.01
C SER A 392 15.11 -12.13 14.90
N LEU A 393 15.61 -11.58 16.00
CA LEU A 393 16.92 -10.93 16.06
C LEU A 393 18.08 -11.91 16.10
N PHE A 394 17.85 -13.14 16.61
CA PHE A 394 18.90 -14.18 16.59
C PHE A 394 19.32 -14.50 15.16
N ASP A 395 20.61 -14.38 14.90
CA ASP A 395 21.20 -14.70 13.61
C ASP A 395 22.48 -15.54 13.80
N ALA A 396 22.38 -16.78 13.35
CA ALA A 396 23.52 -17.69 13.39
C ALA A 396 24.75 -17.17 12.61
N ARG A 397 24.55 -16.32 11.60
CA ARG A 397 25.64 -15.71 10.83
C ARG A 397 26.43 -14.73 11.69
N ILE A 398 25.74 -13.88 12.48
CA ILE A 398 26.40 -12.92 13.39
C ILE A 398 27.18 -13.68 14.47
N LEU A 399 26.59 -14.74 15.03
CA LEU A 399 27.30 -15.61 15.98
C LEU A 399 28.54 -16.23 15.36
N LEU A 400 28.43 -16.75 14.14
CA LEU A 400 29.54 -17.38 13.43
C LEU A 400 30.64 -16.36 13.07
N MET A 401 30.26 -15.15 12.69
CA MET A 401 31.19 -14.04 12.52
C MET A 401 31.94 -13.73 13.81
N ALA A 402 31.27 -13.63 14.95
CA ALA A 402 31.90 -13.38 16.24
C ALA A 402 32.89 -14.50 16.63
N LEU A 403 32.50 -15.78 16.40
CA LEU A 403 33.34 -16.96 16.69
C LEU A 403 34.57 -17.05 15.80
N VAL A 404 34.59 -16.40 14.64
CA VAL A 404 35.77 -16.34 13.76
C VAL A 404 36.60 -15.07 14.03
N THR A 405 35.93 -13.90 14.11
CA THR A 405 36.64 -12.61 14.21
C THR A 405 37.37 -12.42 15.54
N ALA A 406 36.77 -12.87 16.67
CA ALA A 406 37.40 -12.67 17.99
C ALA A 406 38.66 -13.54 18.19
N PRO A 407 38.71 -14.83 17.84
CA PRO A 407 39.97 -15.59 17.83
C PRO A 407 41.03 -15.04 16.87
N VAL A 408 40.63 -14.63 15.68
CA VAL A 408 41.56 -14.02 14.71
C VAL A 408 42.16 -12.74 15.28
N LEU A 409 41.33 -11.87 15.88
CA LEU A 409 41.80 -10.63 16.52
C LEU A 409 42.80 -10.91 17.66
N SER A 410 42.47 -11.85 18.57
CA SER A 410 43.35 -12.19 19.69
C SER A 410 44.64 -12.86 19.23
N LEU A 411 44.59 -13.69 18.17
CA LEU A 411 45.79 -14.30 17.58
C LEU A 411 46.71 -13.24 16.95
N LEU A 412 46.15 -12.32 16.15
CA LEU A 412 46.89 -11.21 15.55
C LEU A 412 47.53 -10.31 16.62
N ALA A 413 46.78 -9.94 17.66
CA ALA A 413 47.31 -9.12 18.75
C ALA A 413 48.44 -9.79 19.52
N SER A 414 48.35 -11.10 19.70
CA SER A 414 49.35 -11.89 20.46
C SER A 414 50.53 -12.38 19.60
N TRP A 415 50.48 -12.25 18.27
CA TRP A 415 51.50 -12.76 17.35
C TRP A 415 52.88 -12.16 17.59
N VAL A 416 52.96 -10.81 17.63
CA VAL A 416 54.23 -10.09 17.83
C VAL A 416 54.82 -10.38 19.22
N PRO A 417 54.06 -10.28 20.33
CA PRO A 417 54.53 -10.66 21.66
C PRO A 417 55.05 -12.10 21.73
N ALA A 418 54.33 -13.05 21.13
CA ALA A 418 54.70 -14.45 21.12
C ALA A 418 56.04 -14.70 20.35
N LEU A 419 56.26 -13.98 19.24
CA LEU A 419 57.54 -14.02 18.54
C LEU A 419 58.69 -13.46 19.38
N VAL A 420 58.46 -12.35 20.09
CA VAL A 420 59.47 -11.77 21.01
C VAL A 420 59.82 -12.77 22.12
N ALA A 421 58.84 -13.46 22.67
CA ALA A 421 59.07 -14.53 23.69
C ALA A 421 59.96 -15.67 23.16
N THR A 422 59.82 -16.05 21.89
CA THR A 422 60.58 -17.15 21.30
C THR A 422 62.02 -16.80 20.90
N ARG A 423 62.36 -15.51 20.71
CA ARG A 423 63.67 -15.04 20.28
C ARG A 423 64.59 -14.68 21.45
N GLN A 424 64.15 -14.77 22.70
CA GLN A 424 65.01 -14.47 23.87
C GLN A 424 66.03 -15.55 24.10
N ASP A 425 67.29 -15.10 24.33
CA ASP A 425 68.40 -16.03 24.64
C ASP A 425 68.37 -16.41 26.13
N PRO A 426 68.27 -17.74 26.47
CA PRO A 426 68.20 -18.18 27.85
C PRO A 426 69.46 -17.85 28.62
N ALA A 427 70.63 -17.76 27.94
CA ALA A 427 71.92 -17.49 28.58
C ALA A 427 72.02 -16.06 29.12
N ASP A 428 71.45 -15.08 28.38
CA ASP A 428 71.46 -13.67 28.79
C ASP A 428 70.51 -13.39 29.96
N ILE A 429 69.38 -14.12 30.02
CA ILE A 429 68.36 -13.97 31.06
C ILE A 429 68.85 -14.55 32.38
N LEU A 430 69.52 -15.73 32.35
CA LEU A 430 69.97 -16.40 33.56
C LEU A 430 71.25 -15.73 34.16
N ARG A 431 71.97 -14.90 33.36
CA ARG A 431 73.13 -14.10 33.86
C ARG A 431 72.62 -12.78 34.53
N ALA A 432 71.38 -12.32 34.27
CA ALA A 432 70.85 -11.08 34.80
C ALA A 432 70.01 -11.24 36.08
N VAL A 433 69.83 -12.50 36.52
CA VAL A 433 69.21 -12.91 37.77
C VAL A 433 70.29 -13.28 38.78
#